data_54df6765a17b3c6928db18d8d959ef0c
#
_entry.id   54df6765a17b3c6928db18d8d959ef0c
#
_cell.length_a   1.000
_cell.length_b   1.000
_cell.length_c   1.000
_cell.angle_alpha   90.00
_cell.angle_beta   90.00
_cell.angle_gamma   90.00
#
_symmetry.space_group_name_H-M   'P 1'
#
loop_
_entity.id
_entity.type
_entity.pdbx_description
1 polymer ?
#
loop_
_entity_poly.entity_id
_entity_poly.type
_entity_poly.pdbx_seq_one_letter_code
_entity_poly.pdbx_strand_id
1 'polypeptide(L)'
;FTVDLPLEFEDLLLGTQSATNFSVRYYATISDALSSSSPITTVSNTSSSELVFCRIDNLNTFCFDIDSFTIDFINSPEASLVPPFIDCDTDNDGVFIFDTSDLETTVLDGQTTMSIDYFDAFGAPLTDSNGLAITSPFPSVFSTTTSTIRAVVSNAFCSDAFVDISFTVNSNTDYSVDDIVICDGSSELLELDLEYPSNLYNYSWVLPNLDTYFSALPEISVSQTGPYSVTVTNPDGSCANTQSFEVLASEGPTLSMEDITVVEATSNNSILILESNLGSANYEFKLIDENGLLVSGYQDEGYFGNLTGGFYTLYVRDELQCEEVSITIPVIYFPNFFTPNNDGYNDVWEIKGILPNNYSSSQIYIFDRY
;
A
#
# COMPACT_ATOMS: atom_id res chain seq x y z
N PHE A 1 -44.87 16.30 -24.16
CA PHE A 1 -44.77 17.51 -24.96
C PHE A 1 -45.86 17.48 -26.03
N THR A 2 -46.49 18.63 -26.31
CA THR A 2 -47.58 18.75 -27.30
C THR A 2 -47.31 19.98 -28.12
N VAL A 3 -47.46 19.86 -29.46
CA VAL A 3 -47.34 20.97 -30.43
C VAL A 3 -48.73 21.40 -30.85
N ASP A 4 -49.03 22.69 -30.75
CA ASP A 4 -50.24 23.29 -31.24
C ASP A 4 -50.03 23.65 -32.74
N LEU A 5 -50.69 22.91 -33.65
CA LEU A 5 -50.46 23.02 -35.10
C LEU A 5 -50.85 24.35 -35.66
N PRO A 6 -52.11 24.88 -35.39
CA PRO A 6 -52.51 26.21 -35.83
C PRO A 6 -51.54 27.31 -35.34
N LEU A 7 -51.17 27.28 -34.08
CA LEU A 7 -50.30 28.31 -33.47
C LEU A 7 -48.91 28.36 -34.10
N GLU A 8 -48.33 27.20 -34.38
CA GLU A 8 -46.94 27.10 -34.85
C GLU A 8 -46.82 27.17 -36.39
N PHE A 9 -47.83 26.69 -37.17
CA PHE A 9 -47.62 26.43 -38.58
C PHE A 9 -48.62 27.17 -39.50
N GLU A 10 -49.77 27.74 -39.02
CA GLU A 10 -50.78 28.35 -39.88
C GLU A 10 -50.24 29.51 -40.70
N ASP A 11 -49.52 30.44 -40.05
CA ASP A 11 -48.95 31.60 -40.76
C ASP A 11 -47.89 31.19 -41.76
N LEU A 12 -47.10 30.15 -41.42
CA LEU A 12 -46.03 29.62 -42.27
C LEU A 12 -46.62 29.00 -43.55
N LEU A 13 -47.70 28.23 -43.41
CA LEU A 13 -48.36 27.53 -44.51
C LEU A 13 -49.16 28.49 -45.39
N LEU A 14 -49.75 29.50 -44.80
CA LEU A 14 -50.50 30.56 -45.58
C LEU A 14 -49.53 31.48 -46.35
N GLY A 15 -48.31 31.70 -45.81
CA GLY A 15 -47.33 32.58 -46.40
C GLY A 15 -47.87 34.00 -46.66
N THR A 16 -48.04 34.37 -47.90
CA THR A 16 -48.62 35.67 -48.29
C THR A 16 -50.12 35.64 -48.49
N GLN A 17 -50.75 34.49 -48.29
CA GLN A 17 -52.21 34.34 -48.52
C GLN A 17 -52.98 34.86 -47.30
N SER A 18 -54.17 35.43 -47.53
CA SER A 18 -55.00 35.97 -46.45
C SER A 18 -55.87 34.91 -45.79
N ALA A 19 -55.79 34.82 -44.46
CA ALA A 19 -56.62 33.95 -43.63
C ALA A 19 -58.13 34.22 -43.78
N THR A 20 -58.55 35.37 -44.38
CA THR A 20 -59.94 35.61 -44.71
C THR A 20 -60.40 34.85 -45.95
N ASN A 21 -59.49 34.44 -46.82
CA ASN A 21 -59.81 33.77 -48.10
C ASN A 21 -59.37 32.30 -48.09
N PHE A 22 -58.49 31.88 -47.14
CA PHE A 22 -57.97 30.54 -47.05
C PHE A 22 -58.11 30.04 -45.62
N SER A 23 -58.30 28.73 -45.47
CA SER A 23 -58.36 28.05 -44.17
C SER A 23 -57.40 26.86 -44.19
N VAL A 24 -56.52 26.77 -43.16
CA VAL A 24 -55.66 25.66 -43.01
C VAL A 24 -56.25 24.67 -41.99
N ARG A 25 -56.22 23.39 -42.33
CA ARG A 25 -56.57 22.30 -41.41
C ARG A 25 -55.52 21.16 -41.43
N TYR A 26 -55.37 20.51 -40.32
CA TYR A 26 -54.34 19.47 -40.13
C TYR A 26 -55.00 18.11 -39.89
N TYR A 27 -54.40 17.06 -40.39
CA TYR A 27 -54.94 15.71 -40.34
C TYR A 27 -53.79 14.67 -40.07
N ALA A 28 -54.16 13.58 -39.40
CA ALA A 28 -53.20 12.48 -39.13
C ALA A 28 -53.02 11.56 -40.36
N THR A 29 -54.00 11.55 -41.30
CA THR A 29 -53.89 10.70 -42.49
C THR A 29 -54.29 11.50 -43.75
N ILE A 30 -53.74 11.10 -44.90
CA ILE A 30 -54.13 11.68 -46.20
C ILE A 30 -55.57 11.44 -46.51
N SER A 31 -56.15 10.32 -46.09
CA SER A 31 -57.59 10.00 -46.32
C SER A 31 -58.50 10.99 -45.60
N ASP A 32 -58.18 11.37 -44.37
CA ASP A 32 -58.90 12.36 -43.59
C ASP A 32 -58.78 13.77 -44.20
N ALA A 33 -57.58 14.11 -44.69
CA ALA A 33 -57.31 15.35 -45.38
C ALA A 33 -58.16 15.47 -46.68
N LEU A 34 -58.23 14.40 -47.49
CA LEU A 34 -58.99 14.34 -48.69
C LEU A 34 -60.47 14.47 -48.43
N SER A 35 -61.02 13.80 -47.44
CA SER A 35 -62.41 13.81 -47.04
C SER A 35 -62.82 14.99 -46.13
N SER A 36 -61.83 15.75 -45.65
CA SER A 36 -62.02 16.83 -44.67
C SER A 36 -62.68 16.33 -43.39
N SER A 37 -62.32 15.10 -42.95
CA SER A 37 -62.84 14.46 -41.75
C SER A 37 -61.77 14.39 -40.64
N SER A 38 -62.21 14.43 -39.38
CA SER A 38 -61.36 14.27 -38.23
C SER A 38 -60.12 15.17 -38.20
N PRO A 39 -60.23 16.51 -38.32
CA PRO A 39 -59.10 17.40 -38.24
C PRO A 39 -58.45 17.33 -36.82
N ILE A 40 -57.14 17.45 -36.76
CA ILE A 40 -56.38 17.55 -35.55
C ILE A 40 -55.89 18.97 -35.34
N THR A 41 -55.72 19.40 -34.09
CA THR A 41 -55.15 20.70 -33.74
C THR A 41 -53.81 20.57 -32.99
N THR A 42 -53.49 19.37 -32.48
CA THR A 42 -52.28 19.12 -31.71
C THR A 42 -51.70 17.80 -32.11
N VAL A 43 -50.37 17.72 -31.94
CA VAL A 43 -49.58 16.48 -32.04
C VAL A 43 -48.80 16.32 -30.77
N SER A 44 -48.77 15.12 -30.23
CA SER A 44 -48.00 14.78 -29.00
C SER A 44 -46.87 13.83 -29.35
N ASN A 45 -45.82 13.87 -28.52
CA ASN A 45 -44.61 13.01 -28.65
C ASN A 45 -44.92 11.55 -28.28
N THR A 46 -45.85 10.90 -28.99
CA THR A 46 -46.11 9.45 -28.83
C THR A 46 -45.14 8.59 -29.62
N SER A 47 -44.47 9.19 -30.59
CA SER A 47 -43.35 8.63 -31.36
C SER A 47 -42.26 9.68 -31.55
N SER A 48 -41.08 9.28 -32.03
CA SER A 48 -39.95 10.19 -32.31
C SER A 48 -40.23 11.10 -33.51
N SER A 49 -41.23 10.78 -34.35
CA SER A 49 -41.55 11.52 -35.57
C SER A 49 -43.01 11.30 -35.91
N GLU A 50 -43.73 12.39 -36.20
CA GLU A 50 -45.12 12.36 -36.57
C GLU A 50 -45.31 13.03 -37.93
N LEU A 51 -45.96 12.34 -38.89
CA LEU A 51 -46.31 12.87 -40.19
C LEU A 51 -47.67 13.57 -40.09
N VAL A 52 -47.74 14.85 -40.46
CA VAL A 52 -48.91 15.65 -40.43
C VAL A 52 -49.28 16.05 -41.88
N PHE A 53 -50.56 15.86 -42.27
CA PHE A 53 -51.08 16.34 -43.53
C PHE A 53 -51.79 17.68 -43.30
N CYS A 54 -51.46 18.70 -44.10
CA CYS A 54 -52.13 20.00 -44.09
C CYS A 54 -52.93 20.14 -45.33
N ARG A 55 -54.17 20.62 -45.15
CA ARG A 55 -55.08 20.96 -46.22
C ARG A 55 -55.40 22.45 -46.16
N ILE A 56 -55.22 23.15 -47.31
CA ILE A 56 -55.50 24.55 -47.48
C ILE A 56 -56.68 24.66 -48.38
N ASP A 57 -57.83 25.14 -47.86
CA ASP A 57 -59.06 25.34 -48.59
C ASP A 57 -59.20 26.81 -48.98
N ASN A 58 -59.49 27.07 -50.25
CA ASN A 58 -59.92 28.40 -50.73
C ASN A 58 -61.39 28.58 -50.47
N LEU A 59 -61.74 29.51 -49.58
CA LEU A 59 -63.09 29.73 -49.11
C LEU A 59 -64.05 30.34 -50.20
N ASN A 60 -63.49 30.92 -51.27
CA ASN A 60 -64.22 31.54 -52.34
C ASN A 60 -64.49 30.58 -53.50
N THR A 61 -63.59 29.64 -53.80
CA THR A 61 -63.62 28.73 -54.93
C THR A 61 -63.92 27.28 -54.58
N PHE A 62 -63.88 26.95 -53.33
CA PHE A 62 -63.97 25.58 -52.77
C PHE A 62 -62.92 24.60 -53.32
N CYS A 63 -61.89 25.13 -53.95
CA CYS A 63 -60.68 24.30 -54.28
C CYS A 63 -59.79 24.14 -53.08
N PHE A 64 -59.09 23.04 -53.01
CA PHE A 64 -58.15 22.77 -51.95
C PHE A 64 -56.85 22.15 -52.46
N ASP A 65 -55.80 22.30 -51.69
CA ASP A 65 -54.54 21.62 -51.89
C ASP A 65 -54.09 20.89 -50.57
N ILE A 66 -53.32 19.82 -50.72
CA ILE A 66 -52.91 19.02 -49.62
C ILE A 66 -51.38 18.79 -49.75
N ASP A 67 -50.69 19.08 -48.68
CA ASP A 67 -49.23 18.75 -48.51
C ASP A 67 -49.00 18.07 -47.16
N SER A 68 -47.79 17.66 -46.89
CA SER A 68 -47.41 17.01 -45.62
C SER A 68 -46.06 17.48 -45.14
N PHE A 69 -45.93 17.49 -43.86
CA PHE A 69 -44.63 17.74 -43.17
C PHE A 69 -44.48 16.81 -41.96
N THR A 70 -43.24 16.64 -41.52
CA THR A 70 -42.91 15.80 -40.39
C THR A 70 -42.53 16.66 -39.20
N ILE A 71 -43.00 16.31 -38.01
CA ILE A 71 -42.59 16.89 -36.74
C ILE A 71 -41.74 15.86 -36.05
N ASP A 72 -40.46 16.18 -35.87
CA ASP A 72 -39.53 15.34 -35.15
C ASP A 72 -39.43 15.81 -33.69
N PHE A 73 -39.62 14.88 -32.76
CA PHE A 73 -39.47 15.11 -31.34
C PHE A 73 -38.10 14.65 -30.91
N ILE A 74 -37.28 15.58 -30.49
CA ILE A 74 -35.89 15.32 -30.09
C ILE A 74 -35.79 15.48 -28.58
N ASN A 75 -35.23 14.48 -27.90
CA ASN A 75 -34.98 14.56 -26.48
C ASN A 75 -33.83 15.53 -26.21
N SER A 76 -33.96 16.34 -25.16
CA SER A 76 -32.86 17.14 -24.66
C SER A 76 -31.79 16.24 -24.07
N PRO A 77 -30.53 16.60 -24.23
CA PRO A 77 -29.45 15.93 -23.49
C PRO A 77 -29.68 16.02 -21.99
N GLU A 78 -29.40 14.93 -21.29
CA GLU A 78 -29.31 14.84 -19.84
C GLU A 78 -27.98 14.19 -19.46
N ALA A 79 -27.38 14.66 -18.38
CA ALA A 79 -26.15 14.10 -17.86
C ALA A 79 -26.40 13.57 -16.44
N SER A 80 -26.41 12.26 -16.28
CA SER A 80 -26.72 11.63 -15.01
C SER A 80 -25.52 11.69 -14.04
N LEU A 81 -25.85 11.79 -12.76
CA LEU A 81 -24.81 11.84 -11.70
C LEU A 81 -24.04 10.54 -11.63
N VAL A 82 -22.72 10.66 -11.55
CA VAL A 82 -21.80 9.56 -11.35
C VAL A 82 -21.31 9.59 -9.89
N PRO A 83 -21.34 8.46 -9.17
CA PRO A 83 -20.73 8.38 -7.85
C PRO A 83 -19.24 8.75 -7.94
N PRO A 84 -18.66 9.40 -6.91
CA PRO A 84 -17.24 9.71 -6.91
C PRO A 84 -16.40 8.42 -6.92
N PHE A 85 -15.33 8.42 -7.68
CA PHE A 85 -14.30 7.38 -7.64
C PHE A 85 -13.34 7.72 -6.53
N ILE A 86 -13.16 6.79 -5.56
CA ILE A 86 -12.28 6.98 -4.40
C ILE A 86 -11.49 5.71 -4.22
N ASP A 87 -10.16 5.83 -4.17
CA ASP A 87 -9.29 4.69 -3.89
C ASP A 87 -8.00 5.12 -3.19
N CYS A 88 -7.18 4.12 -2.80
CA CYS A 88 -5.96 4.32 -2.06
C CYS A 88 -4.75 4.13 -2.97
N ASP A 89 -3.83 5.09 -2.91
CA ASP A 89 -2.53 5.03 -3.55
C ASP A 89 -1.63 4.08 -2.76
N THR A 90 -1.40 2.88 -3.28
CA THR A 90 -0.66 1.83 -2.56
C THR A 90 0.85 1.97 -2.65
N ASP A 91 1.37 2.72 -3.61
CA ASP A 91 2.79 2.97 -3.82
C ASP A 91 3.20 4.44 -3.58
N ASN A 92 2.22 5.27 -3.18
CA ASN A 92 2.37 6.68 -2.81
C ASN A 92 3.01 7.55 -3.93
N ASP A 93 2.76 7.19 -5.21
CA ASP A 93 3.20 8.00 -6.36
C ASP A 93 2.22 9.14 -6.70
N GLY A 94 1.07 9.19 -6.02
CA GLY A 94 0.00 10.17 -6.20
C GLY A 94 -0.97 9.85 -7.32
N VAL A 95 -0.86 8.67 -7.95
CA VAL A 95 -1.66 8.25 -9.10
C VAL A 95 -2.37 6.94 -8.80
N PHE A 96 -3.63 6.82 -9.24
CA PHE A 96 -4.38 5.57 -9.16
C PHE A 96 -5.03 5.24 -10.51
N ILE A 97 -5.19 3.95 -10.80
CA ILE A 97 -5.84 3.45 -12.01
C ILE A 97 -7.26 3.00 -11.66
N PHE A 98 -8.25 3.85 -11.97
CA PHE A 98 -9.65 3.57 -11.70
C PHE A 98 -10.27 2.70 -12.79
N ASP A 99 -11.18 1.78 -12.42
CA ASP A 99 -12.07 1.10 -13.35
C ASP A 99 -13.21 2.08 -13.72
N THR A 100 -13.23 2.49 -14.97
CA THR A 100 -14.19 3.44 -15.55
C THR A 100 -15.03 2.82 -16.64
N SER A 101 -15.11 1.49 -16.70
CA SER A 101 -15.82 0.75 -17.74
C SER A 101 -17.30 1.12 -17.87
N ASP A 102 -17.95 1.48 -16.76
CA ASP A 102 -19.38 1.85 -16.72
C ASP A 102 -19.63 3.37 -16.70
N LEU A 103 -18.57 4.20 -16.73
CA LEU A 103 -18.68 5.65 -16.57
C LEU A 103 -19.61 6.25 -17.60
N GLU A 104 -19.35 6.00 -18.89
CA GLU A 104 -20.13 6.60 -19.99
C GLU A 104 -21.57 6.11 -20.01
N THR A 105 -21.80 4.83 -19.75
CA THR A 105 -23.14 4.27 -19.66
C THR A 105 -23.94 4.87 -18.51
N THR A 106 -23.27 5.17 -17.39
CA THR A 106 -23.87 5.84 -16.22
C THR A 106 -24.27 7.29 -16.57
N VAL A 107 -23.34 8.04 -17.20
CA VAL A 107 -23.63 9.43 -17.61
C VAL A 107 -24.79 9.50 -18.58
N LEU A 108 -24.83 8.61 -19.56
CA LEU A 108 -25.88 8.61 -20.62
C LEU A 108 -27.22 8.06 -20.14
N ASP A 109 -27.27 7.22 -19.12
CA ASP A 109 -28.50 6.60 -18.56
C ASP A 109 -29.46 6.08 -19.63
N GLY A 110 -28.94 5.36 -20.63
CA GLY A 110 -29.70 4.76 -21.70
C GLY A 110 -30.07 5.68 -22.87
N GLN A 111 -29.59 6.91 -22.88
CA GLN A 111 -29.74 7.81 -24.05
C GLN A 111 -28.89 7.28 -25.22
N THR A 112 -29.47 7.15 -26.42
CA THR A 112 -28.82 6.47 -27.54
C THR A 112 -28.42 7.38 -28.71
N THR A 113 -28.86 8.63 -28.72
CA THR A 113 -28.64 9.56 -29.85
C THR A 113 -27.85 10.80 -29.44
N MET A 114 -27.11 10.68 -28.33
CA MET A 114 -26.28 11.74 -27.78
C MET A 114 -24.84 11.51 -28.13
N SER A 115 -24.08 12.59 -28.24
CA SER A 115 -22.60 12.59 -28.20
C SER A 115 -22.15 13.02 -26.84
N ILE A 116 -20.96 12.54 -26.44
CA ILE A 116 -20.34 12.89 -25.16
C ILE A 116 -18.89 13.30 -25.39
N ASP A 117 -18.48 14.42 -24.80
CA ASP A 117 -17.13 14.93 -24.81
C ASP A 117 -16.64 15.13 -23.37
N TYR A 118 -15.34 14.99 -23.18
CA TYR A 118 -14.73 15.07 -21.87
C TYR A 118 -13.75 16.22 -21.76
N PHE A 119 -13.80 16.93 -20.65
CA PHE A 119 -12.98 18.10 -20.36
C PHE A 119 -12.35 17.99 -18.98
N ASP A 120 -11.23 18.65 -18.80
CA ASP A 120 -10.64 18.84 -17.47
C ASP A 120 -11.42 19.90 -16.65
N ALA A 121 -11.02 20.08 -15.39
CA ALA A 121 -11.63 21.07 -14.49
C ALA A 121 -11.52 22.51 -14.98
N PHE A 122 -10.67 22.80 -15.96
CA PHE A 122 -10.44 24.13 -16.53
C PHE A 122 -11.17 24.34 -17.86
N GLY A 123 -11.83 23.29 -18.36
CA GLY A 123 -12.58 23.31 -19.61
C GLY A 123 -11.73 23.04 -20.87
N ALA A 124 -10.50 22.56 -20.72
CA ALA A 124 -9.72 22.07 -21.84
C ALA A 124 -10.11 20.61 -22.14
N PRO A 125 -10.02 20.16 -23.41
CA PRO A 125 -10.27 18.75 -23.75
C PRO A 125 -9.42 17.83 -22.90
N LEU A 126 -10.04 16.81 -22.30
CA LEU A 126 -9.34 15.82 -21.49
C LEU A 126 -8.39 15.01 -22.38
N THR A 127 -7.16 14.83 -21.93
CA THR A 127 -6.13 14.09 -22.67
C THR A 127 -5.59 12.93 -21.85
N ASP A 128 -5.13 11.89 -22.54
CA ASP A 128 -4.37 10.80 -21.93
C ASP A 128 -2.91 11.23 -21.60
N SER A 129 -2.14 10.32 -21.04
CA SER A 129 -0.72 10.54 -20.67
C SER A 129 0.19 10.87 -21.88
N ASN A 130 -0.27 10.62 -23.12
CA ASN A 130 0.44 10.93 -24.35
C ASN A 130 0.00 12.26 -24.97
N GLY A 131 -0.97 12.96 -24.35
CA GLY A 131 -1.54 14.19 -24.84
C GLY A 131 -2.58 13.99 -25.95
N LEU A 132 -3.10 12.77 -26.14
CA LEU A 132 -4.18 12.50 -27.09
C LEU A 132 -5.53 12.74 -26.39
N ALA A 133 -6.45 13.42 -27.08
CA ALA A 133 -7.77 13.69 -26.53
C ALA A 133 -8.55 12.39 -26.25
N ILE A 134 -9.13 12.31 -25.06
CA ILE A 134 -10.04 11.24 -24.66
C ILE A 134 -11.42 11.57 -25.23
N THR A 135 -11.94 10.64 -26.02
CA THR A 135 -13.24 10.76 -26.69
C THR A 135 -14.12 9.57 -26.33
N SER A 136 -15.41 9.63 -26.66
CA SER A 136 -16.31 8.46 -26.53
C SER A 136 -15.88 7.32 -27.48
N PRO A 137 -15.87 6.04 -27.01
CA PRO A 137 -16.16 5.63 -25.65
C PRO A 137 -15.03 5.98 -24.66
N PHE A 138 -15.38 6.37 -23.44
CA PHE A 138 -14.39 6.62 -22.38
C PHE A 138 -13.54 5.37 -22.13
N PRO A 139 -12.23 5.50 -21.86
CA PRO A 139 -11.39 4.35 -21.55
C PRO A 139 -11.95 3.50 -20.40
N SER A 140 -11.86 2.18 -20.50
CA SER A 140 -12.33 1.28 -19.44
C SER A 140 -11.50 1.37 -18.15
N VAL A 141 -10.28 1.93 -18.24
CA VAL A 141 -9.42 2.27 -17.11
C VAL A 141 -8.88 3.69 -17.30
N PHE A 142 -8.87 4.45 -16.22
CA PHE A 142 -8.38 5.83 -16.23
C PHE A 142 -7.37 6.06 -15.12
N SER A 143 -6.14 6.38 -15.50
CA SER A 143 -5.05 6.70 -14.58
C SER A 143 -5.04 8.20 -14.30
N THR A 144 -5.20 8.59 -13.05
CA THR A 144 -5.22 10.01 -12.67
C THR A 144 -4.79 10.22 -11.22
N THR A 145 -4.42 11.44 -10.90
CA THR A 145 -4.30 11.96 -9.53
C THR A 145 -5.68 12.37 -9.00
N THR A 146 -5.76 12.88 -7.78
CA THR A 146 -7.00 13.54 -7.32
C THR A 146 -7.37 14.67 -8.28
N SER A 147 -8.52 14.53 -8.93
CA SER A 147 -8.94 15.41 -10.01
C SER A 147 -10.46 15.43 -10.19
N THR A 148 -10.93 16.36 -10.98
CA THR A 148 -12.33 16.40 -11.44
C THR A 148 -12.33 16.55 -12.95
N ILE A 149 -13.13 15.74 -13.64
CA ILE A 149 -13.36 15.88 -15.07
C ILE A 149 -14.82 16.25 -15.31
N ARG A 150 -15.11 16.83 -16.46
CA ARG A 150 -16.46 17.18 -16.88
C ARG A 150 -16.84 16.36 -18.11
N ALA A 151 -17.96 15.66 -18.03
CA ALA A 151 -18.62 15.03 -19.17
C ALA A 151 -19.71 15.94 -19.67
N VAL A 152 -19.73 16.26 -20.98
CA VAL A 152 -20.70 17.09 -21.64
C VAL A 152 -21.49 16.24 -22.63
N VAL A 153 -22.79 16.11 -22.40
CA VAL A 153 -23.71 15.37 -23.25
C VAL A 153 -24.42 16.37 -24.18
N SER A 154 -24.37 16.13 -25.49
CA SER A 154 -24.85 17.04 -26.49
C SER A 154 -25.62 16.34 -27.61
N ASN A 155 -26.44 17.10 -28.32
CA ASN A 155 -27.00 16.76 -29.63
C ASN A 155 -26.98 17.99 -30.54
N ALA A 156 -27.35 17.81 -31.82
CA ALA A 156 -27.28 18.90 -32.79
C ALA A 156 -28.35 20.00 -32.60
N PHE A 157 -29.32 19.83 -31.68
CA PHE A 157 -30.56 20.62 -31.69
C PHE A 157 -30.84 21.30 -30.35
N CYS A 158 -30.42 20.73 -29.25
CA CYS A 158 -30.74 21.22 -27.90
C CYS A 158 -29.49 21.72 -27.19
N SER A 159 -29.69 22.46 -26.09
CA SER A 159 -28.59 22.88 -25.25
C SER A 159 -27.93 21.66 -24.56
N ASP A 160 -26.61 21.72 -24.41
CA ASP A 160 -25.82 20.67 -23.77
C ASP A 160 -26.16 20.54 -22.28
N ALA A 161 -26.04 19.31 -21.77
CA ALA A 161 -26.02 19.00 -20.35
C ALA A 161 -24.64 18.56 -19.93
N PHE A 162 -24.28 18.72 -18.66
CA PHE A 162 -22.98 18.27 -18.15
C PHE A 162 -23.06 17.72 -16.73
N VAL A 163 -22.08 16.90 -16.38
CA VAL A 163 -21.84 16.38 -15.03
C VAL A 163 -20.36 16.44 -14.72
N ASP A 164 -20.04 16.85 -13.50
CA ASP A 164 -18.66 16.82 -12.98
C ASP A 164 -18.45 15.50 -12.25
N ILE A 165 -17.36 14.80 -12.57
CA ILE A 165 -17.00 13.48 -12.07
C ILE A 165 -15.72 13.63 -11.27
N SER A 166 -15.76 13.26 -9.99
CA SER A 166 -14.64 13.40 -9.07
C SER A 166 -13.86 12.10 -8.93
N PHE A 167 -12.55 12.21 -8.98
CA PHE A 167 -11.59 11.16 -8.65
C PHE A 167 -10.80 11.61 -7.42
N THR A 168 -10.74 10.76 -6.41
CA THR A 168 -9.99 11.01 -5.18
C THR A 168 -9.00 9.88 -4.97
N VAL A 169 -7.72 10.22 -4.94
CA VAL A 169 -6.62 9.32 -4.63
C VAL A 169 -6.15 9.66 -3.23
N ASN A 170 -6.41 8.77 -2.29
CA ASN A 170 -6.01 8.95 -0.89
C ASN A 170 -4.61 8.37 -0.68
N SER A 171 -3.72 9.12 -0.01
CA SER A 171 -2.41 8.61 0.36
C SER A 171 -2.54 7.42 1.29
N ASN A 172 -1.74 6.38 1.06
CA ASN A 172 -1.59 5.28 1.99
C ASN A 172 -0.58 5.66 3.09
N THR A 173 -0.70 5.06 4.26
CA THR A 173 0.26 5.25 5.34
C THR A 173 1.55 4.50 5.01
N ASP A 174 2.66 5.23 4.93
CA ASP A 174 3.99 4.63 4.76
C ASP A 174 4.63 4.41 6.14
N TYR A 175 5.04 3.18 6.40
CA TYR A 175 5.76 2.78 7.61
C TYR A 175 6.47 1.45 7.35
N SER A 176 7.48 1.17 8.17
CA SER A 176 8.16 -0.12 8.20
C SER A 176 8.14 -0.70 9.61
N VAL A 177 8.17 -2.01 9.69
CA VAL A 177 8.34 -2.76 10.92
C VAL A 177 9.29 -3.92 10.63
N ASP A 178 10.32 -4.05 11.46
CA ASP A 178 11.31 -5.12 11.34
C ASP A 178 10.98 -6.26 12.32
N ASP A 179 11.54 -7.44 12.04
CA ASP A 179 11.51 -8.55 12.97
C ASP A 179 12.24 -8.16 14.27
N ILE A 180 11.72 -8.62 15.40
CA ILE A 180 12.27 -8.33 16.71
C ILE A 180 12.67 -9.63 17.42
N VAL A 181 13.77 -9.59 18.14
CA VAL A 181 14.23 -10.69 18.99
C VAL A 181 14.02 -10.32 20.45
N ILE A 182 13.42 -11.21 21.23
CA ILE A 182 13.15 -11.01 22.65
C ILE A 182 13.76 -12.16 23.47
N CYS A 183 14.01 -11.91 24.77
CA CYS A 183 14.30 -13.00 25.70
C CYS A 183 13.06 -13.85 25.95
N ASP A 184 13.22 -15.17 26.10
CA ASP A 184 12.11 -16.06 26.43
C ASP A 184 11.47 -15.65 27.75
N GLY A 185 10.16 -15.43 27.73
CA GLY A 185 9.39 -14.98 28.90
C GLY A 185 9.55 -13.49 29.25
N SER A 186 10.29 -12.70 28.48
CA SER A 186 10.31 -11.24 28.61
C SER A 186 9.20 -10.58 27.81
N SER A 187 9.08 -9.27 27.96
CA SER A 187 8.22 -8.44 27.13
C SER A 187 8.97 -7.19 26.69
N GLU A 188 8.89 -6.89 25.41
CA GLU A 188 9.49 -5.70 24.82
C GLU A 188 8.41 -4.78 24.25
N LEU A 189 8.69 -3.49 24.26
CA LEU A 189 7.82 -2.48 23.66
C LEU A 189 8.29 -2.22 22.22
N LEU A 190 7.47 -2.63 21.26
CA LEU A 190 7.69 -2.30 19.85
C LEU A 190 6.93 -1.01 19.53
N GLU A 191 7.62 -0.03 18.99
CA GLU A 191 7.08 1.23 18.48
C GLU A 191 7.29 1.32 16.97
N LEU A 192 6.24 1.69 16.22
CA LEU A 192 6.34 1.87 14.76
C LEU A 192 7.04 3.19 14.43
N ASP A 193 7.96 3.14 13.48
CA ASP A 193 8.52 4.34 12.88
C ASP A 193 7.55 4.87 11.80
N LEU A 194 6.95 6.02 12.07
CA LEU A 194 5.94 6.65 11.24
C LEU A 194 6.44 8.01 10.77
N GLU A 195 6.28 8.31 9.50
CA GLU A 195 6.65 9.61 8.93
C GLU A 195 5.82 10.77 9.51
N TYR A 196 4.60 10.52 10.00
CA TYR A 196 3.66 11.52 10.53
C TYR A 196 3.32 11.28 12.00
N PRO A 197 2.80 12.30 12.71
CA PRO A 197 2.43 12.18 14.12
C PRO A 197 1.46 11.01 14.37
N SER A 198 1.82 10.15 15.29
CA SER A 198 1.12 8.90 15.62
C SER A 198 -0.35 9.04 16.01
N ASN A 199 -0.75 10.19 16.54
CA ASN A 199 -2.13 10.45 17.00
C ASN A 199 -3.14 10.68 15.85
N LEU A 200 -2.68 10.59 14.60
CA LEU A 200 -3.54 10.76 13.42
C LEU A 200 -4.04 9.43 12.86
N TYR A 201 -3.62 8.27 13.42
CA TYR A 201 -3.93 6.96 12.84
C TYR A 201 -4.63 6.06 13.85
N ASN A 202 -5.30 5.03 13.34
CA ASN A 202 -5.84 3.91 14.12
C ASN A 202 -5.00 2.67 13.85
N TYR A 203 -4.67 1.92 14.90
CA TYR A 203 -3.81 0.74 14.83
C TYR A 203 -4.60 -0.52 15.21
N SER A 204 -4.43 -1.56 14.41
CA SER A 204 -4.97 -2.89 14.68
C SER A 204 -3.85 -3.92 14.59
N TRP A 205 -3.53 -4.56 15.71
CA TRP A 205 -2.48 -5.57 15.83
C TRP A 205 -3.10 -6.96 15.86
N VAL A 206 -2.55 -7.90 15.11
CA VAL A 206 -2.89 -9.32 15.18
C VAL A 206 -1.72 -10.05 15.83
N LEU A 207 -2.01 -10.78 16.89
CA LEU A 207 -1.05 -11.53 17.70
C LEU A 207 -0.90 -12.96 17.15
N PRO A 208 0.13 -13.72 17.55
CA PRO A 208 0.36 -15.10 17.09
C PRO A 208 -0.81 -16.06 17.34
N ASN A 209 -1.60 -15.82 18.38
CA ASN A 209 -2.82 -16.58 18.69
C ASN A 209 -4.04 -16.14 17.87
N LEU A 210 -3.87 -15.24 16.89
CA LEU A 210 -4.92 -14.61 16.07
C LEU A 210 -5.86 -13.67 16.83
N ASP A 211 -5.57 -13.31 18.07
CA ASP A 211 -6.30 -12.26 18.76
C ASP A 211 -5.96 -10.89 18.15
N THR A 212 -6.96 -10.03 18.07
CA THR A 212 -6.80 -8.67 17.55
C THR A 212 -6.83 -7.66 18.70
N TYR A 213 -5.84 -6.78 18.72
CA TYR A 213 -5.73 -5.68 19.66
C TYR A 213 -5.80 -4.33 18.94
N PHE A 214 -6.72 -3.46 19.35
CA PHE A 214 -6.87 -2.11 18.79
C PHE A 214 -6.21 -1.09 19.71
N SER A 215 -5.43 -0.20 19.13
CA SER A 215 -4.72 0.86 19.86
C SER A 215 -4.88 2.21 19.15
N ALA A 216 -4.82 3.28 19.92
CA ALA A 216 -4.66 4.64 19.42
C ALA A 216 -3.17 5.08 19.41
N LEU A 217 -2.27 4.20 19.84
CA LEU A 217 -0.82 4.43 19.89
C LEU A 217 -0.11 3.49 18.93
N PRO A 218 1.01 3.91 18.35
CA PRO A 218 1.78 3.14 17.38
C PRO A 218 2.67 2.09 18.04
N GLU A 219 2.32 1.63 19.23
CA GLU A 219 3.14 0.74 20.04
C GLU A 219 2.35 -0.47 20.53
N ILE A 220 3.05 -1.59 20.69
CA ILE A 220 2.53 -2.81 21.30
C ILE A 220 3.60 -3.46 22.20
N SER A 221 3.19 -4.00 23.34
CA SER A 221 4.06 -4.86 24.14
C SER A 221 3.99 -6.29 23.60
N VAL A 222 5.11 -6.79 23.05
CA VAL A 222 5.25 -8.15 22.55
C VAL A 222 5.88 -9.03 23.62
N SER A 223 5.33 -10.22 23.84
CA SER A 223 5.80 -11.17 24.87
C SER A 223 5.71 -12.63 24.41
N GLN A 224 5.17 -12.87 23.24
CA GLN A 224 5.05 -14.19 22.64
C GLN A 224 5.82 -14.20 21.32
N THR A 225 6.54 -15.28 21.08
CA THR A 225 7.20 -15.50 19.79
C THR A 225 6.19 -15.93 18.72
N GLY A 226 6.48 -15.61 17.47
CA GLY A 226 5.67 -15.97 16.32
C GLY A 226 5.27 -14.77 15.45
N PRO A 227 4.41 -14.99 14.46
CA PRO A 227 4.02 -13.97 13.51
C PRO A 227 3.04 -12.96 14.12
N TYR A 228 3.34 -11.69 13.90
CA TYR A 228 2.47 -10.55 14.18
C TYR A 228 2.15 -9.81 12.89
N SER A 229 1.06 -9.08 12.89
CA SER A 229 0.83 -8.08 11.87
C SER A 229 0.21 -6.82 12.47
N VAL A 230 0.48 -5.70 11.84
CA VAL A 230 -0.13 -4.43 12.21
C VAL A 230 -0.78 -3.79 10.98
N THR A 231 -2.02 -3.33 11.18
CA THR A 231 -2.74 -2.52 10.19
C THR A 231 -2.83 -1.10 10.71
N VAL A 232 -2.28 -0.17 9.96
CA VAL A 232 -2.39 1.28 10.23
C VAL A 232 -3.44 1.85 9.29
N THR A 233 -4.45 2.50 9.85
CA THR A 233 -5.60 3.03 9.11
C THR A 233 -5.68 4.54 9.27
N ASN A 234 -5.92 5.27 8.19
CA ASN A 234 -6.14 6.71 8.22
C ASN A 234 -7.28 7.08 9.18
N PRO A 235 -7.29 8.29 9.78
CA PRO A 235 -8.29 8.69 10.77
C PRO A 235 -9.72 8.68 10.24
N ASP A 236 -9.90 8.96 8.97
CA ASP A 236 -11.19 8.95 8.25
C ASP A 236 -11.61 7.54 7.79
N GLY A 237 -10.74 6.53 7.98
CA GLY A 237 -10.97 5.16 7.55
C GLY A 237 -10.78 4.94 6.05
N SER A 238 -10.27 5.92 5.30
CA SER A 238 -10.15 5.86 3.84
C SER A 238 -9.18 4.80 3.35
N CYS A 239 -8.01 4.70 3.98
CA CYS A 239 -6.94 3.78 3.58
C CYS A 239 -6.35 3.06 4.77
N ALA A 240 -5.90 1.83 4.52
CA ALA A 240 -5.21 1.01 5.51
C ALA A 240 -4.05 0.27 4.87
N ASN A 241 -2.90 0.26 5.56
CA ASN A 241 -1.72 -0.50 5.18
C ASN A 241 -1.45 -1.56 6.24
N THR A 242 -1.15 -2.79 5.82
CA THR A 242 -0.87 -3.91 6.71
C THR A 242 0.53 -4.45 6.45
N GLN A 243 1.34 -4.53 7.50
CA GLN A 243 2.65 -5.18 7.45
C GLN A 243 2.73 -6.29 8.49
N SER A 244 3.56 -7.29 8.20
CA SER A 244 3.80 -8.43 9.09
C SER A 244 5.25 -8.45 9.50
N PHE A 245 5.51 -8.90 10.72
CA PHE A 245 6.83 -9.10 11.28
C PHE A 245 6.83 -10.34 12.17
N GLU A 246 8.03 -10.86 12.45
CA GLU A 246 8.22 -12.03 13.31
C GLU A 246 8.84 -11.61 14.64
N VAL A 247 8.31 -12.12 15.73
CA VAL A 247 8.93 -12.02 17.06
C VAL A 247 9.64 -13.33 17.34
N LEU A 248 10.97 -13.29 17.42
CA LEU A 248 11.84 -14.43 17.60
C LEU A 248 12.34 -14.50 19.06
N ALA A 249 12.58 -15.72 19.56
CA ALA A 249 13.30 -15.87 20.81
C ALA A 249 14.80 -15.72 20.56
N SER A 250 15.53 -15.03 21.47
CA SER A 250 16.98 -15.08 21.47
C SER A 250 17.44 -16.50 21.76
N GLU A 251 18.38 -16.99 20.96
CA GLU A 251 19.06 -18.25 21.21
C GLU A 251 20.27 -18.00 22.12
N GLY A 252 20.24 -18.58 23.31
CA GLY A 252 21.39 -18.55 24.21
C GLY A 252 22.63 -19.24 23.58
N PRO A 253 23.84 -18.85 23.97
CA PRO A 253 25.07 -19.43 23.42
C PRO A 253 25.25 -20.89 23.82
N THR A 254 25.56 -21.74 22.83
CA THR A 254 26.04 -23.10 23.09
C THR A 254 27.56 -23.09 23.07
N LEU A 255 28.21 -23.41 24.19
CA LEU A 255 29.66 -23.30 24.33
C LEU A 255 30.27 -24.61 24.80
N SER A 256 31.22 -25.13 24.05
CA SER A 256 32.03 -26.32 24.40
C SER A 256 33.51 -26.06 24.20
N MET A 257 34.37 -26.95 24.76
CA MET A 257 35.82 -26.84 24.53
C MET A 257 36.23 -27.07 23.07
N GLU A 258 35.38 -27.69 22.25
CA GLU A 258 35.60 -27.90 20.80
C GLU A 258 35.50 -26.61 20.00
N ASP A 259 34.81 -25.62 20.54
CA ASP A 259 34.60 -24.31 19.93
C ASP A 259 35.74 -23.33 20.24
N ILE A 260 36.72 -23.79 21.05
CA ILE A 260 37.80 -22.95 21.57
C ILE A 260 39.15 -23.43 21.07
N THR A 261 39.88 -22.56 20.41
CA THR A 261 41.25 -22.80 20.02
C THR A 261 42.19 -22.06 20.96
N VAL A 262 43.10 -22.81 21.65
CA VAL A 262 44.09 -22.27 22.56
C VAL A 262 45.48 -22.36 21.92
N VAL A 263 46.15 -21.22 21.78
CA VAL A 263 47.58 -21.17 21.47
C VAL A 263 48.33 -21.01 22.79
N GLU A 264 49.12 -22.02 23.16
CA GLU A 264 49.75 -22.09 24.47
C GLU A 264 51.22 -22.47 24.40
N ALA A 265 51.94 -22.46 25.51
CA ALA A 265 53.36 -22.76 25.63
C ALA A 265 54.24 -21.82 24.76
N THR A 266 53.81 -20.62 24.51
CA THR A 266 54.51 -19.59 23.73
C THR A 266 54.74 -18.33 24.57
N SER A 267 55.45 -17.36 24.00
CA SER A 267 55.58 -16.03 24.61
C SER A 267 54.33 -15.16 24.43
N ASN A 268 53.40 -15.60 23.62
CA ASN A 268 52.14 -14.88 23.33
C ASN A 268 51.02 -15.91 23.23
N ASN A 269 50.51 -16.35 24.36
CA ASN A 269 49.39 -17.28 24.38
C ASN A 269 48.08 -16.53 24.07
N SER A 270 47.13 -17.24 23.43
CA SER A 270 45.84 -16.68 23.05
C SER A 270 44.73 -17.73 23.11
N ILE A 271 43.53 -17.23 23.26
CA ILE A 271 42.27 -17.96 23.16
C ILE A 271 41.48 -17.36 21.99
N LEU A 272 41.01 -18.21 21.12
CA LEU A 272 40.13 -17.85 19.99
C LEU A 272 38.89 -18.72 20.05
N ILE A 273 37.71 -18.10 19.95
CA ILE A 273 36.43 -18.76 19.96
C ILE A 273 35.93 -18.88 18.51
N LEU A 274 35.39 -20.04 18.11
CA LEU A 274 34.73 -20.28 16.83
C LEU A 274 33.27 -19.88 16.94
N GLU A 275 32.98 -18.62 16.67
CA GLU A 275 31.67 -18.01 16.87
C GLU A 275 30.56 -18.70 16.07
N SER A 276 30.88 -19.26 14.89
CA SER A 276 29.91 -19.96 14.04
C SER A 276 29.22 -21.17 14.67
N ASN A 277 29.74 -21.65 15.78
CA ASN A 277 29.23 -22.84 16.48
C ASN A 277 28.35 -22.48 17.70
N LEU A 278 28.32 -21.20 18.09
CA LEU A 278 27.64 -20.76 19.31
C LEU A 278 26.11 -20.68 19.15
N GLY A 279 25.61 -20.48 17.94
CA GLY A 279 24.20 -20.28 17.61
C GLY A 279 24.03 -19.21 16.52
N SER A 280 22.82 -18.70 16.35
CA SER A 280 22.48 -17.72 15.32
C SER A 280 22.42 -16.26 15.81
N ALA A 281 22.54 -16.03 17.12
CA ALA A 281 22.54 -14.71 17.72
C ALA A 281 23.90 -14.00 17.62
N ASN A 282 23.93 -12.70 17.95
CA ASN A 282 25.19 -11.99 18.21
C ASN A 282 25.64 -12.23 19.64
N TYR A 283 26.93 -12.47 19.84
CA TYR A 283 27.47 -12.82 21.14
C TYR A 283 28.55 -11.85 21.59
N GLU A 284 28.63 -11.65 22.92
CA GLU A 284 29.70 -10.90 23.59
C GLU A 284 30.52 -11.83 24.50
N PHE A 285 31.83 -11.57 24.59
CA PHE A 285 32.82 -12.39 25.25
C PHE A 285 33.53 -11.65 26.37
N LYS A 286 33.63 -12.24 27.55
CA LYS A 286 34.35 -11.72 28.70
C LYS A 286 35.31 -12.77 29.24
N LEU A 287 36.52 -12.36 29.58
CA LEU A 287 37.55 -13.26 30.13
C LEU A 287 38.01 -12.79 31.51
N ILE A 288 38.04 -13.71 32.47
CA ILE A 288 38.64 -13.50 33.82
C ILE A 288 39.69 -14.54 34.09
N ASP A 289 40.73 -14.19 34.89
CA ASP A 289 41.77 -15.11 35.30
C ASP A 289 41.34 -15.98 36.50
N GLU A 290 42.24 -16.91 36.91
CA GLU A 290 42.05 -17.84 38.04
C GLU A 290 41.88 -17.14 39.40
N ASN A 291 42.28 -15.88 39.52
CA ASN A 291 42.17 -15.08 40.75
C ASN A 291 40.85 -14.24 40.73
N GLY A 292 40.04 -14.34 39.67
CA GLY A 292 38.85 -13.53 39.47
C GLY A 292 39.14 -12.13 38.97
N LEU A 293 40.37 -11.86 38.50
CA LEU A 293 40.71 -10.56 37.92
C LEU A 293 40.25 -10.47 36.46
N LEU A 294 39.65 -9.35 36.12
CA LEU A 294 39.16 -9.07 34.75
C LEU A 294 40.36 -8.95 33.79
N VAL A 295 40.41 -9.83 32.78
CA VAL A 295 41.37 -9.78 31.67
C VAL A 295 40.84 -8.93 30.55
N SER A 296 39.57 -9.17 30.15
CA SER A 296 38.82 -8.34 29.23
C SER A 296 37.36 -8.28 29.66
N GLY A 297 36.75 -7.09 29.58
CA GLY A 297 35.29 -6.92 29.67
C GLY A 297 34.58 -7.51 28.46
N TYR A 298 33.25 -7.43 28.43
CA TYR A 298 32.49 -7.88 27.29
C TYR A 298 32.91 -7.11 26.01
N GLN A 299 33.18 -7.87 24.97
CA GLN A 299 33.62 -7.42 23.63
C GLN A 299 33.00 -8.32 22.57
N ASP A 300 32.85 -7.80 21.39
CA ASP A 300 32.19 -8.51 20.25
C ASP A 300 33.13 -9.57 19.63
N GLU A 301 34.45 -9.37 19.73
CA GLU A 301 35.42 -10.29 19.14
C GLU A 301 35.77 -11.44 20.12
N GLY A 302 35.60 -12.68 19.70
CA GLY A 302 35.96 -13.89 20.45
C GLY A 302 37.45 -14.18 20.48
N TYR A 303 38.34 -13.16 20.60
CA TYR A 303 39.80 -13.30 20.64
C TYR A 303 40.43 -12.62 21.84
N PHE A 304 41.25 -13.36 22.56
CA PHE A 304 42.01 -12.88 23.70
C PHE A 304 43.51 -13.24 23.53
N GLY A 305 44.35 -12.25 23.40
CA GLY A 305 45.81 -12.41 23.22
C GLY A 305 46.64 -11.96 24.42
N ASN A 306 47.94 -12.18 24.34
CA ASN A 306 48.93 -11.83 25.40
C ASN A 306 48.60 -12.43 26.76
N LEU A 307 48.10 -13.67 26.77
CA LEU A 307 47.71 -14.36 27.99
C LEU A 307 48.94 -14.96 28.69
N THR A 308 48.94 -14.91 30.01
CA THR A 308 49.92 -15.67 30.84
C THR A 308 49.40 -17.09 31.00
N GLY A 309 50.28 -18.02 31.45
CA GLY A 309 49.83 -19.37 31.80
C GLY A 309 48.95 -19.36 33.05
N GLY A 310 47.92 -20.20 33.05
CA GLY A 310 46.96 -20.32 34.15
C GLY A 310 45.60 -20.82 33.69
N PHE A 311 44.62 -20.66 34.54
CA PHE A 311 43.22 -20.96 34.19
C PHE A 311 42.45 -19.67 33.96
N TYR A 312 41.66 -19.69 32.92
CA TYR A 312 40.79 -18.57 32.58
C TYR A 312 39.34 -19.04 32.53
N THR A 313 38.40 -18.19 32.95
CA THR A 313 36.98 -18.43 32.76
C THR A 313 36.49 -17.48 31.68
N LEU A 314 36.05 -18.08 30.57
CA LEU A 314 35.39 -17.40 29.49
C LEU A 314 33.87 -17.34 29.80
N TYR A 315 33.30 -16.18 29.71
CA TYR A 315 31.84 -15.94 29.73
C TYR A 315 31.42 -15.54 28.33
N VAL A 316 30.33 -16.13 27.87
CA VAL A 316 29.68 -15.80 26.59
C VAL A 316 28.22 -15.54 26.89
N ARG A 317 27.71 -14.43 26.39
CA ARG A 317 26.30 -14.08 26.46
C ARG A 317 25.81 -13.58 25.12
N ASP A 318 24.51 -13.68 24.86
CA ASP A 318 23.87 -12.99 23.74
C ASP A 318 23.83 -11.48 23.98
N GLU A 319 23.79 -10.68 22.90
CA GLU A 319 23.80 -9.22 22.96
C GLU A 319 22.61 -8.64 23.77
N LEU A 320 21.45 -9.33 23.74
CA LEU A 320 20.26 -8.99 24.54
C LEU A 320 20.42 -9.36 26.02
N GLN A 321 21.47 -10.07 26.40
CA GLN A 321 21.78 -10.54 27.77
C GLN A 321 20.72 -11.49 28.36
N CYS A 322 20.07 -12.26 27.50
CA CYS A 322 19.04 -13.23 27.89
C CYS A 322 19.66 -14.44 28.59
N GLU A 323 20.77 -14.92 28.11
CA GLU A 323 21.47 -16.08 28.65
C GLU A 323 22.99 -15.89 28.66
N GLU A 324 23.64 -16.34 29.72
CA GLU A 324 25.09 -16.33 29.87
C GLU A 324 25.59 -17.73 30.21
N VAL A 325 26.58 -18.24 29.46
CA VAL A 325 27.25 -19.48 29.73
C VAL A 325 28.70 -19.21 30.03
N SER A 326 29.38 -20.14 30.75
CA SER A 326 30.79 -20.01 31.03
C SER A 326 31.52 -21.34 30.97
N ILE A 327 32.80 -21.27 30.60
CA ILE A 327 33.70 -22.43 30.56
C ILE A 327 35.10 -22.06 31.08
N THR A 328 35.74 -22.99 31.78
CA THR A 328 37.10 -22.80 32.24
C THR A 328 38.09 -23.36 31.22
N ILE A 329 39.07 -22.54 30.82
CA ILE A 329 40.03 -22.82 29.75
C ILE A 329 41.45 -22.88 30.41
N PRO A 330 42.15 -24.00 30.33
CA PRO A 330 43.55 -24.06 30.71
C PRO A 330 44.44 -23.47 29.61
N VAL A 331 45.43 -22.67 29.99
CA VAL A 331 46.49 -22.16 29.12
C VAL A 331 47.83 -22.61 29.68
N ILE A 332 48.44 -23.60 29.06
CA ILE A 332 49.70 -24.18 29.54
C ILE A 332 50.85 -23.20 29.32
N TYR A 333 51.68 -23.10 30.34
CA TYR A 333 52.90 -22.32 30.27
C TYR A 333 54.07 -23.00 31.03
N PHE A 334 55.20 -23.08 30.39
CA PHE A 334 56.44 -23.58 30.95
C PHE A 334 57.35 -22.41 31.31
N PRO A 335 57.69 -22.20 32.65
CA PRO A 335 58.63 -21.15 33.01
C PRO A 335 60.03 -21.43 32.44
N ASN A 336 60.62 -20.41 31.83
CA ASN A 336 62.00 -20.53 31.25
C ASN A 336 63.10 -20.63 32.28
N PHE A 337 62.83 -20.20 33.52
CA PHE A 337 63.76 -20.22 34.62
C PHE A 337 63.02 -20.25 35.95
N PHE A 338 63.78 -20.60 37.01
CA PHE A 338 63.37 -20.44 38.41
C PHE A 338 64.57 -19.98 39.25
N THR A 339 64.31 -19.31 40.36
CA THR A 339 65.32 -18.68 41.23
C THR A 339 65.07 -19.07 42.68
N PRO A 340 65.59 -20.21 43.14
CA PRO A 340 65.29 -20.72 44.45
C PRO A 340 66.08 -19.96 45.53
N ASN A 341 65.74 -18.73 45.84
CA ASN A 341 66.33 -17.84 46.79
C ASN A 341 65.41 -17.54 47.99
N ASN A 342 64.23 -18.17 48.03
CA ASN A 342 63.24 -18.08 49.08
C ASN A 342 62.66 -16.64 49.29
N ASP A 343 62.60 -15.87 48.20
CA ASP A 343 62.02 -14.53 48.23
C ASP A 343 60.48 -14.53 47.86
N GLY A 344 59.90 -15.70 47.58
CA GLY A 344 58.51 -15.90 47.22
C GLY A 344 58.24 -15.74 45.74
N TYR A 345 59.25 -15.44 44.88
CA TYR A 345 59.06 -15.26 43.43
C TYR A 345 59.97 -16.28 42.69
N ASN A 346 59.27 -17.08 41.82
CA ASN A 346 59.93 -18.10 40.99
C ASN A 346 60.85 -19.06 41.78
N ASP A 347 60.60 -19.28 43.07
CA ASP A 347 61.38 -20.19 43.89
C ASP A 347 61.25 -21.64 43.47
N VAL A 348 60.18 -22.00 42.86
CA VAL A 348 59.83 -23.33 42.35
C VAL A 348 59.55 -23.25 40.84
N TRP A 349 60.00 -24.25 40.11
CA TRP A 349 59.63 -24.42 38.70
C TRP A 349 58.26 -25.12 38.63
N GLU A 350 57.22 -24.41 38.27
CA GLU A 350 55.83 -24.88 38.25
C GLU A 350 55.22 -24.64 36.87
N ILE A 351 54.65 -25.68 36.26
CA ILE A 351 53.92 -25.58 35.01
C ILE A 351 52.53 -25.07 35.35
N LYS A 352 52.16 -23.95 34.74
CA LYS A 352 50.82 -23.35 34.92
C LYS A 352 49.83 -23.90 33.92
N GLY A 353 48.54 -23.88 34.24
CA GLY A 353 47.45 -24.30 33.36
C GLY A 353 47.28 -25.83 33.27
N ILE A 354 47.81 -26.60 34.20
CA ILE A 354 47.67 -28.05 34.22
C ILE A 354 46.67 -28.46 35.29
N LEU A 355 45.64 -29.21 34.90
CA LEU A 355 44.74 -29.91 35.82
C LEU A 355 45.40 -31.26 36.20
N PRO A 356 45.55 -31.57 37.51
CA PRO A 356 46.21 -32.80 37.96
C PRO A 356 45.61 -34.09 37.38
N ASN A 357 44.33 -34.08 37.09
CA ASN A 357 43.59 -35.23 36.58
C ASN A 357 43.76 -35.47 35.07
N ASN A 358 44.08 -34.44 34.29
CA ASN A 358 44.14 -34.53 32.82
C ASN A 358 45.52 -35.03 32.33
N TYR A 359 46.54 -34.95 33.17
CA TYR A 359 47.93 -35.26 32.82
C TYR A 359 48.58 -36.30 33.76
N SER A 360 47.78 -37.15 34.43
CA SER A 360 48.22 -38.14 35.39
C SER A 360 49.25 -39.15 34.83
N SER A 361 49.31 -39.30 33.50
CA SER A 361 50.31 -40.18 32.83
C SER A 361 51.46 -39.41 32.15
N SER A 362 51.50 -38.08 32.27
CA SER A 362 52.50 -37.25 31.65
C SER A 362 53.82 -37.34 32.46
N GLN A 363 54.98 -37.41 31.77
CA GLN A 363 56.30 -37.43 32.36
C GLN A 363 57.06 -36.22 31.85
N ILE A 364 57.75 -35.55 32.78
CA ILE A 364 58.65 -34.43 32.49
C ILE A 364 60.05 -34.91 32.68
N TYR A 365 60.87 -34.78 31.65
CA TYR A 365 62.31 -35.11 31.71
C TYR A 365 63.11 -33.81 31.73
N ILE A 366 63.92 -33.63 32.78
CA ILE A 366 64.81 -32.50 32.89
C ILE A 366 66.24 -33.03 32.60
N PHE A 367 66.85 -32.41 31.60
CA PHE A 367 68.24 -32.80 31.22
C PHE A 367 69.23 -31.71 31.66
N ASP A 368 70.33 -32.15 32.23
CA ASP A 368 71.43 -31.26 32.47
C ASP A 368 72.13 -30.91 31.15
N ARG A 369 72.79 -29.79 31.14
CA ARG A 369 73.46 -29.24 29.98
C ARG A 369 74.78 -29.93 29.66
N TYR A 370 75.23 -30.82 30.53
CA TYR A 370 76.49 -31.53 30.43
C TYR A 370 76.31 -33.03 30.29
#